data_420f6ce341074ba9ee0dd706d347ef6d
#
_entry.id   420f6ce341074ba9ee0dd706d347ef6d
#
_cell.length_a   1.000
_cell.length_b   1.000
_cell.length_c   1.000
_cell.angle_alpha   90.00
_cell.angle_beta   90.00
_cell.angle_gamma   90.00
#
_symmetry.space_group_name_H-M   'P 1'
#
loop_
_entity.id
_entity.type
_entity.pdbx_description
1 polymer ?
#
loop_
_entity_poly.entity_id
_entity_poly.type
_entity_poly.pdbx_seq_one_letter_code
_entity_poly.pdbx_strand_id
1 'polypeptide(L)'
;MRVVRDAGPLRSEWRRGKPLPGNDVDLLCGGAEFFPALIEAIDVAQRRVALETYIYTDDATAHRVTEALARAAQRGVEVRLTIDGFGTGLLPASIAAMLEAAGVTLRIYRPVRGFRLQRRYLRRLHRKIAVVDDDVAFVGGINIIDDFNHAPFNDAELGPRYDFAVRVRGPLVAQIALTVDRLWWQMGVRAGVREVGVTGVAADFPVITDTPRPRHRGASGRQSERAPGTVLASLVLRDNVRNRRAIEREYLRALGTARHEVIIANAYFLPGVRFMRALAACRRRGVRVRMLLQGQVEYRLQHYATRSLYHMLLRDGVEIYEYTASFLHAKVAVVDDRWATVGSSNIDPFSLLLAREANVVAWDAEVAGRLRGALEHAIDYHARPVLADAHAARRWWWRATDWCAYQIVRLGVIISGRAAHY
;
A
#
# COMPACT_ATOMS: atom_id res chain seq x y z
N MET A 1 -13.95 22.96 37.11
CA MET A 1 -13.54 22.58 35.73
C MET A 1 -12.92 21.18 35.80
N ARG A 2 -13.77 20.13 35.67
CA ARG A 2 -13.32 18.72 35.72
C ARG A 2 -12.90 18.28 34.33
N VAL A 3 -11.62 17.97 34.17
CA VAL A 3 -11.07 17.33 32.97
C VAL A 3 -11.55 15.88 32.94
N VAL A 4 -12.48 15.56 32.07
CA VAL A 4 -12.92 14.19 31.82
C VAL A 4 -11.76 13.43 31.17
N ARG A 5 -11.02 12.69 31.99
CA ARG A 5 -10.12 11.61 31.55
C ARG A 5 -10.97 10.34 31.47
N ASP A 6 -11.58 10.13 30.30
CA ASP A 6 -12.05 8.79 29.93
C ASP A 6 -11.91 8.61 28.42
N ALA A 7 -10.71 8.20 28.03
CA ALA A 7 -10.47 7.56 26.76
C ALA A 7 -10.16 6.09 27.08
N GLY A 8 -11.25 5.33 27.23
CA GLY A 8 -11.24 3.93 27.59
C GLY A 8 -10.40 3.02 26.69
N PRO A 9 -10.42 1.70 26.93
CA PRO A 9 -9.48 0.68 26.41
C PRO A 9 -9.33 0.59 24.89
N LEU A 10 -10.20 1.22 24.12
CA LEU A 10 -10.18 1.26 22.64
C LEU A 10 -8.87 1.81 22.03
N ARG A 11 -8.07 2.60 22.76
CA ARG A 11 -6.83 3.17 22.22
C ARG A 11 -5.67 2.18 22.04
N SER A 12 -5.63 1.11 22.79
CA SER A 12 -4.52 0.13 22.75
C SER A 12 -4.77 -1.01 21.77
N GLU A 13 -5.99 -1.42 21.58
CA GLU A 13 -6.39 -2.54 20.71
C GLU A 13 -6.26 -2.18 19.23
N TRP A 14 -6.58 -0.96 18.83
CA TRP A 14 -6.50 -0.44 17.46
C TRP A 14 -5.07 -0.32 16.90
N ARG A 15 -4.08 -0.34 17.78
CA ARG A 15 -2.68 -0.13 17.39
C ARG A 15 -1.97 -1.41 16.99
N ARG A 16 -2.56 -2.59 17.20
CA ARG A 16 -1.87 -3.88 17.08
C ARG A 16 -2.30 -4.75 15.91
N GLY A 17 -3.19 -4.27 15.04
CA GLY A 17 -3.70 -5.12 13.97
C GLY A 17 -4.38 -6.37 14.55
N LYS A 18 -5.27 -6.21 15.52
CA LYS A 18 -6.00 -7.34 16.12
C LYS A 18 -6.87 -7.97 15.04
N PRO A 19 -6.73 -9.28 14.77
CA PRO A 19 -7.59 -9.96 13.82
C PRO A 19 -9.05 -9.88 14.25
N LEU A 20 -9.94 -9.58 13.30
CA LEU A 20 -11.38 -9.56 13.47
C LEU A 20 -12.00 -10.67 12.62
N PRO A 21 -12.84 -11.53 13.20
CA PRO A 21 -13.62 -12.51 12.43
C PRO A 21 -14.83 -11.85 11.76
N GLY A 22 -15.46 -12.55 10.86
CA GLY A 22 -16.73 -12.11 10.26
C GLY A 22 -16.56 -11.20 9.05
N ASN A 23 -15.41 -11.24 8.37
CA ASN A 23 -15.18 -10.45 7.17
C ASN A 23 -15.37 -11.29 5.90
N ASP A 24 -15.71 -10.61 4.80
CA ASP A 24 -15.49 -11.08 3.45
C ASP A 24 -14.27 -10.35 2.88
N VAL A 25 -13.37 -11.09 2.25
CA VAL A 25 -12.16 -10.55 1.65
C VAL A 25 -11.98 -11.12 0.25
N ASP A 26 -12.23 -10.30 -0.74
CA ASP A 26 -12.06 -10.67 -2.15
C ASP A 26 -10.73 -10.14 -2.67
N LEU A 27 -9.93 -11.02 -3.26
CA LEU A 27 -8.70 -10.63 -3.95
C LEU A 27 -9.05 -10.02 -5.32
N LEU A 28 -8.42 -8.91 -5.65
CA LEU A 28 -8.53 -8.23 -6.95
C LEU A 28 -7.14 -8.17 -7.58
N CYS A 29 -7.00 -8.81 -8.75
CA CYS A 29 -5.76 -8.92 -9.48
C CYS A 29 -5.68 -7.85 -10.58
N GLY A 30 -4.77 -6.88 -10.44
CA GLY A 30 -4.59 -5.78 -11.39
C GLY A 30 -5.74 -4.79 -11.43
N GLY A 31 -5.58 -3.76 -12.27
CA GLY A 31 -6.59 -2.73 -12.47
C GLY A 31 -7.82 -3.26 -13.20
N ALA A 32 -7.67 -4.31 -14.00
CA ALA A 32 -8.79 -4.93 -14.72
C ALA A 32 -9.89 -5.45 -13.79
N GLU A 33 -9.55 -5.95 -12.59
CA GLU A 33 -10.54 -6.35 -11.59
C GLU A 33 -10.83 -5.21 -10.59
N PHE A 34 -9.78 -4.44 -10.23
CA PHE A 34 -9.88 -3.41 -9.21
C PHE A 34 -10.76 -2.23 -9.62
N PHE A 35 -10.54 -1.63 -10.81
CA PHE A 35 -11.26 -0.42 -11.20
C PHE A 35 -12.75 -0.62 -11.44
N PRO A 36 -13.20 -1.70 -12.13
CA PRO A 36 -14.63 -1.95 -12.22
C PRO A 36 -15.29 -2.13 -10.86
N ALA A 37 -14.69 -2.91 -9.96
CA ALA A 37 -15.23 -3.13 -8.62
C ALA A 37 -15.26 -1.85 -7.76
N LEU A 38 -14.26 -0.97 -7.89
CA LEU A 38 -14.22 0.32 -7.21
C LEU A 38 -15.29 1.27 -7.76
N ILE A 39 -15.41 1.39 -9.08
CA ILE A 39 -16.38 2.26 -9.75
C ILE A 39 -17.81 1.81 -9.43
N GLU A 40 -18.10 0.51 -9.50
CA GLU A 40 -19.39 -0.04 -9.10
C GLU A 40 -19.76 0.34 -7.66
N ALA A 41 -18.81 0.18 -6.72
CA ALA A 41 -19.05 0.55 -5.34
C ALA A 41 -19.31 2.06 -5.17
N ILE A 42 -18.60 2.92 -5.91
CA ILE A 42 -18.80 4.38 -5.89
C ILE A 42 -20.17 4.74 -6.50
N ASP A 43 -20.57 4.08 -7.59
CA ASP A 43 -21.81 4.39 -8.29
C ASP A 43 -23.06 4.03 -7.47
N VAL A 44 -22.96 3.04 -6.57
CA VAL A 44 -24.08 2.68 -5.65
C VAL A 44 -24.01 3.38 -4.30
N ALA A 45 -22.97 4.18 -4.03
CA ALA A 45 -22.78 4.89 -2.77
C ALA A 45 -23.96 5.83 -2.46
N GLN A 46 -24.36 5.83 -1.17
CA GLN A 46 -25.50 6.61 -0.65
C GLN A 46 -25.10 7.69 0.34
N ARG A 47 -23.98 7.54 1.04
CA ARG A 47 -23.60 8.42 2.15
C ARG A 47 -22.26 9.07 1.95
N ARG A 48 -21.23 8.27 1.76
CA ARG A 48 -19.87 8.78 1.65
C ARG A 48 -18.94 7.90 0.83
N VAL A 49 -17.99 8.55 0.17
CA VAL A 49 -16.82 7.93 -0.45
C VAL A 49 -15.58 8.63 0.06
N ALA A 50 -14.60 7.87 0.57
CA ALA A 50 -13.30 8.39 0.97
C ALA A 50 -12.20 7.61 0.27
N LEU A 51 -11.41 8.30 -0.57
CA LEU A 51 -10.33 7.71 -1.37
C LEU A 51 -8.99 8.33 -0.98
N GLU A 52 -8.00 7.48 -0.65
CA GLU A 52 -6.60 7.84 -0.46
C GLU A 52 -5.73 7.15 -1.50
N THR A 53 -4.90 7.89 -2.22
CA THR A 53 -3.95 7.33 -3.17
C THR A 53 -2.61 8.09 -3.16
N TYR A 54 -1.55 7.40 -3.60
CA TYR A 54 -0.24 8.01 -3.75
C TYR A 54 -0.07 8.68 -5.11
N ILE A 55 -0.51 7.99 -6.19
CA ILE A 55 -0.47 8.49 -7.56
C ILE A 55 -1.90 8.59 -8.09
N TYR A 56 -2.17 9.70 -8.76
CA TYR A 56 -3.37 9.95 -9.54
C TYR A 56 -2.93 10.60 -10.86
N THR A 57 -3.03 9.88 -11.97
CA THR A 57 -2.52 10.31 -13.27
C THR A 57 -3.59 10.98 -14.12
N ASP A 58 -3.20 11.40 -15.33
CA ASP A 58 -4.10 11.89 -16.37
C ASP A 58 -4.16 10.85 -17.50
N ASP A 59 -4.96 9.81 -17.27
CA ASP A 59 -5.18 8.72 -18.22
C ASP A 59 -6.64 8.25 -18.21
N ALA A 60 -7.02 7.41 -19.17
CA ALA A 60 -8.39 6.97 -19.34
C ALA A 60 -8.99 6.33 -18.09
N THR A 61 -8.20 5.54 -17.34
CA THR A 61 -8.64 4.89 -16.10
C THR A 61 -8.87 5.91 -15.00
N ALA A 62 -7.96 6.88 -14.84
CA ALA A 62 -8.11 7.95 -13.87
C ALA A 62 -9.33 8.83 -14.17
N HIS A 63 -9.61 9.14 -15.44
CA HIS A 63 -10.83 9.84 -15.84
C HIS A 63 -12.09 9.06 -15.47
N ARG A 64 -12.16 7.76 -15.74
CA ARG A 64 -13.32 6.92 -15.36
C ARG A 64 -13.58 6.92 -13.84
N VAL A 65 -12.52 6.85 -13.02
CA VAL A 65 -12.66 6.95 -11.57
C VAL A 65 -13.12 8.35 -11.16
N THR A 66 -12.57 9.40 -11.78
CA THR A 66 -12.96 10.81 -11.54
C THR A 66 -14.45 11.04 -11.85
N GLU A 67 -14.93 10.54 -12.96
CA GLU A 67 -16.35 10.60 -13.35
C GLU A 67 -17.25 9.91 -12.34
N ALA A 68 -16.85 8.71 -11.85
CA ALA A 68 -17.61 8.01 -10.83
C ALA A 68 -17.69 8.81 -9.50
N LEU A 69 -16.56 9.40 -9.06
CA LEU A 69 -16.54 10.29 -7.90
C LEU A 69 -17.42 11.53 -8.10
N ALA A 70 -17.38 12.14 -9.29
CA ALA A 70 -18.21 13.28 -9.63
C ALA A 70 -19.70 12.91 -9.61
N ARG A 71 -20.10 11.79 -10.25
CA ARG A 71 -21.48 11.30 -10.21
C ARG A 71 -21.97 11.05 -8.77
N ALA A 72 -21.12 10.47 -7.92
CA ALA A 72 -21.46 10.25 -6.52
C ALA A 72 -21.69 11.59 -5.78
N ALA A 73 -20.81 12.56 -5.96
CA ALA A 73 -20.96 13.89 -5.35
C ALA A 73 -22.22 14.61 -5.85
N GLN A 74 -22.53 14.54 -7.13
CA GLN A 74 -23.75 15.11 -7.73
C GLN A 74 -25.04 14.48 -7.17
N ARG A 75 -24.99 13.21 -6.72
CA ARG A 75 -26.10 12.55 -6.00
C ARG A 75 -26.21 12.99 -4.54
N GLY A 76 -25.32 13.85 -4.05
CA GLY A 76 -25.29 14.32 -2.65
C GLY A 76 -24.47 13.43 -1.72
N VAL A 77 -23.69 12.48 -2.26
CA VAL A 77 -22.75 11.65 -1.49
C VAL A 77 -21.58 12.53 -1.04
N GLU A 78 -21.14 12.42 0.22
CA GLU A 78 -19.93 13.08 0.69
C GLU A 78 -18.69 12.42 0.09
N VAL A 79 -18.02 13.07 -0.86
CA VAL A 79 -16.84 12.55 -1.52
C VAL A 79 -15.57 13.27 -1.05
N ARG A 80 -14.64 12.50 -0.48
CA ARG A 80 -13.34 12.98 0.01
C ARG A 80 -12.19 12.30 -0.73
N LEU A 81 -11.36 13.09 -1.38
CA LEU A 81 -10.14 12.60 -2.05
C LEU A 81 -8.89 13.09 -1.32
N THR A 82 -7.98 12.18 -0.97
CA THR A 82 -6.66 12.51 -0.44
C THR A 82 -5.58 11.98 -1.36
N ILE A 83 -4.74 12.86 -1.87
CA ILE A 83 -3.58 12.51 -2.71
C ILE A 83 -2.28 12.87 -2.01
N ASP A 84 -1.17 12.20 -2.37
CA ASP A 84 0.16 12.57 -1.90
C ASP A 84 0.76 13.69 -2.75
N GLY A 85 1.28 14.73 -2.11
CA GLY A 85 1.85 15.89 -2.81
C GLY A 85 3.20 15.66 -3.49
N PHE A 86 3.77 14.45 -3.43
CA PHE A 86 4.96 14.07 -4.18
C PHE A 86 4.64 13.04 -5.26
N GLY A 87 3.88 12.00 -4.93
CA GLY A 87 3.52 10.95 -5.88
C GLY A 87 2.63 11.48 -7.01
N THR A 88 1.56 12.19 -6.66
CA THR A 88 0.70 12.87 -7.64
C THR A 88 1.27 14.25 -8.02
N GLY A 89 1.93 14.94 -7.08
CA GLY A 89 2.31 16.33 -7.26
C GLY A 89 1.09 17.26 -7.25
N LEU A 90 0.85 17.95 -8.35
CA LEU A 90 -0.39 18.65 -8.62
C LEU A 90 -1.34 17.72 -9.38
N LEU A 91 -2.60 17.74 -9.01
CA LEU A 91 -3.62 17.01 -9.76
C LEU A 91 -3.73 17.62 -11.17
N PRO A 92 -3.87 16.80 -12.24
CA PRO A 92 -4.09 17.32 -13.59
C PRO A 92 -5.26 18.30 -13.63
N ALA A 93 -5.13 19.40 -14.39
CA ALA A 93 -6.10 20.50 -14.38
C ALA A 93 -7.51 20.06 -14.80
N SER A 94 -7.62 19.16 -15.78
CA SER A 94 -8.87 18.56 -16.26
C SER A 94 -9.60 17.81 -15.13
N ILE A 95 -8.88 16.96 -14.41
CA ILE A 95 -9.38 16.17 -13.29
C ILE A 95 -9.75 17.08 -12.12
N ALA A 96 -8.89 18.06 -11.79
CA ALA A 96 -9.15 19.00 -10.70
C ALA A 96 -10.42 19.81 -10.95
N ALA A 97 -10.61 20.34 -12.15
CA ALA A 97 -11.80 21.08 -12.52
C ALA A 97 -13.09 20.25 -12.46
N MET A 98 -13.03 18.99 -12.90
CA MET A 98 -14.18 18.06 -12.84
C MET A 98 -14.58 17.76 -11.39
N LEU A 99 -13.61 17.48 -10.53
CA LEU A 99 -13.85 17.18 -9.11
C LEU A 99 -14.40 18.41 -8.36
N GLU A 100 -13.85 19.59 -8.64
CA GLU A 100 -14.27 20.85 -8.04
C GLU A 100 -15.71 21.20 -8.46
N ALA A 101 -16.02 21.14 -9.75
CA ALA A 101 -17.36 21.39 -10.29
C ALA A 101 -18.42 20.43 -9.70
N ALA A 102 -18.04 19.20 -9.37
CA ALA A 102 -18.91 18.22 -8.73
C ALA A 102 -19.01 18.38 -7.20
N GLY A 103 -18.22 19.25 -6.57
CA GLY A 103 -18.21 19.44 -5.12
C GLY A 103 -17.42 18.37 -4.33
N VAL A 104 -16.50 17.67 -4.97
CA VAL A 104 -15.61 16.72 -4.32
C VAL A 104 -14.59 17.46 -3.46
N THR A 105 -14.44 17.05 -2.19
CA THR A 105 -13.46 17.69 -1.30
C THR A 105 -12.08 17.04 -1.46
N LEU A 106 -11.11 17.80 -1.95
CA LEU A 106 -9.73 17.37 -2.17
C LEU A 106 -8.81 17.84 -1.03
N ARG A 107 -7.92 16.95 -0.54
CA ARG A 107 -6.79 17.31 0.33
C ARG A 107 -5.49 16.72 -0.19
N ILE A 108 -4.45 17.56 -0.26
CA ILE A 108 -3.10 17.14 -0.67
C ILE A 108 -2.25 16.89 0.57
N TYR A 109 -1.81 15.65 0.74
CA TYR A 109 -0.93 15.28 1.85
C TYR A 109 0.49 15.77 1.58
N ARG A 110 0.97 16.75 2.37
CA ARG A 110 2.32 17.31 2.28
C ARG A 110 2.71 17.75 0.87
N PRO A 111 2.06 18.79 0.34
CA PRO A 111 2.42 19.35 -0.96
C PRO A 111 3.89 19.76 -0.98
N VAL A 112 4.57 19.51 -2.09
CA VAL A 112 5.99 19.88 -2.29
C VAL A 112 6.04 21.39 -2.58
N ARG A 113 6.61 22.16 -1.64
CA ARG A 113 6.86 23.60 -1.78
C ARG A 113 8.35 23.84 -1.80
N GLY A 114 8.94 24.04 -2.98
CA GLY A 114 10.36 24.37 -3.16
C GLY A 114 11.35 23.29 -2.74
N PHE A 115 12.61 23.48 -3.06
CA PHE A 115 13.72 22.58 -2.74
C PHE A 115 14.12 22.68 -1.24
N ARG A 116 13.36 22.12 -0.34
CA ARG A 116 13.76 22.00 1.08
C ARG A 116 13.88 20.52 1.46
N LEU A 117 15.12 20.03 1.50
CA LEU A 117 15.54 18.71 2.02
C LEU A 117 15.33 18.58 3.55
N GLN A 118 14.14 18.94 4.06
CA GLN A 118 13.82 18.72 5.47
C GLN A 118 13.14 17.35 5.64
N ARG A 119 13.63 16.56 6.61
CA ARG A 119 13.12 15.22 6.95
C ARG A 119 11.57 15.12 7.05
N ARG A 120 10.90 16.21 7.48
CA ARG A 120 9.44 16.27 7.58
C ARG A 120 8.76 16.20 6.22
N TYR A 121 9.41 16.63 5.12
CA TYR A 121 8.87 16.60 3.76
C TYR A 121 9.10 15.25 3.06
N LEU A 122 9.96 14.39 3.61
CA LEU A 122 10.21 13.05 3.07
C LEU A 122 9.14 12.02 3.47
N ARG A 123 8.27 12.34 4.43
CA ARG A 123 7.19 11.42 4.83
C ARG A 123 6.06 11.46 3.81
N ARG A 124 5.63 10.30 3.30
CA ARG A 124 4.67 10.15 2.22
C ARG A 124 3.41 9.39 2.65
N LEU A 125 2.31 9.65 1.96
CA LEU A 125 1.10 8.86 2.04
C LEU A 125 1.16 7.81 0.93
N HIS A 126 1.63 6.60 1.25
CA HIS A 126 1.81 5.57 0.23
C HIS A 126 0.75 4.47 0.28
N ARG A 127 -0.20 4.54 1.18
CA ARG A 127 -1.34 3.62 1.22
C ARG A 127 -2.37 4.00 0.16
N LYS A 128 -3.04 3.01 -0.41
CA LYS A 128 -4.14 3.12 -1.35
C LYS A 128 -5.34 2.48 -0.69
N ILE A 129 -6.28 3.31 -0.29
CA ILE A 129 -7.46 2.89 0.45
C ILE A 129 -8.68 3.63 -0.11
N ALA A 130 -9.74 2.88 -0.40
CA ALA A 130 -11.06 3.46 -0.62
C ALA A 130 -12.04 2.90 0.43
N VAL A 131 -12.93 3.74 0.92
CA VAL A 131 -14.02 3.36 1.81
C VAL A 131 -15.31 3.93 1.25
N VAL A 132 -16.30 3.08 1.10
CA VAL A 132 -17.63 3.45 0.59
C VAL A 132 -18.67 3.09 1.65
N ASP A 133 -19.46 4.06 2.06
CA ASP A 133 -20.57 3.98 3.01
C ASP A 133 -20.26 3.31 4.36
N ASP A 134 -18.99 3.13 4.73
CA ASP A 134 -18.53 2.33 5.87
C ASP A 134 -18.92 0.84 5.78
N ASP A 135 -19.31 0.38 4.60
CA ASP A 135 -19.75 -0.99 4.33
C ASP A 135 -18.74 -1.77 3.49
N VAL A 136 -18.08 -1.09 2.57
CA VAL A 136 -17.06 -1.68 1.69
C VAL A 136 -15.78 -0.88 1.77
N ALA A 137 -14.65 -1.57 1.84
CA ALA A 137 -13.33 -0.96 1.74
C ALA A 137 -12.44 -1.68 0.73
N PHE A 138 -11.56 -0.94 0.08
CA PHE A 138 -10.52 -1.44 -0.80
C PHE A 138 -9.17 -1.05 -0.21
N VAL A 139 -8.24 -2.01 -0.14
CA VAL A 139 -6.87 -1.80 0.36
C VAL A 139 -5.89 -2.57 -0.53
N GLY A 140 -4.84 -1.92 -1.01
CA GLY A 140 -3.87 -2.61 -1.86
C GLY A 140 -2.67 -1.80 -2.27
N GLY A 141 -2.02 -2.25 -3.34
CA GLY A 141 -0.89 -1.60 -3.99
C GLY A 141 -1.29 -0.70 -5.17
N ILE A 142 -2.50 -0.86 -5.71
CA ILE A 142 -2.95 -0.25 -6.96
C ILE A 142 -3.24 1.25 -6.77
N ASN A 143 -2.55 2.09 -7.53
CA ASN A 143 -2.80 3.54 -7.60
C ASN A 143 -3.93 3.84 -8.59
N ILE A 144 -4.35 5.11 -8.69
CA ILE A 144 -5.26 5.56 -9.74
C ILE A 144 -4.43 5.92 -10.99
N ILE A 145 -4.10 4.88 -11.72
CA ILE A 145 -3.27 4.90 -12.94
C ILE A 145 -3.64 3.70 -13.79
N ASP A 146 -3.66 3.87 -15.09
CA ASP A 146 -3.88 2.78 -16.02
C ASP A 146 -2.74 1.75 -15.94
N ASP A 147 -3.08 0.45 -15.96
CA ASP A 147 -2.08 -0.61 -15.85
C ASP A 147 -1.08 -0.64 -17.01
N PHE A 148 -1.45 -0.08 -18.17
CA PHE A 148 -0.59 0.07 -19.34
C PHE A 148 0.14 1.43 -19.39
N ASN A 149 -0.12 2.32 -18.43
CA ASN A 149 0.61 3.57 -18.30
C ASN A 149 1.96 3.33 -17.63
N HIS A 150 2.99 3.11 -18.43
CA HIS A 150 4.36 2.83 -17.98
C HIS A 150 5.27 4.08 -18.01
N ALA A 151 4.70 5.29 -18.10
CA ALA A 151 5.50 6.52 -18.14
C ALA A 151 6.52 6.57 -16.97
N PRO A 152 7.75 7.01 -17.22
CA PRO A 152 8.30 7.55 -18.47
C PRO A 152 8.81 6.47 -19.47
N PHE A 153 8.64 5.19 -19.19
CA PHE A 153 9.08 4.07 -20.01
C PHE A 153 7.92 3.66 -20.94
N ASN A 154 7.71 4.37 -22.04
CA ASN A 154 6.68 4.02 -23.02
C ASN A 154 7.15 2.83 -23.88
N ASP A 155 7.16 1.65 -23.30
CA ASP A 155 7.40 0.40 -23.98
C ASP A 155 6.05 -0.27 -24.27
N ALA A 156 5.61 -0.21 -25.52
CA ALA A 156 4.32 -0.76 -25.95
C ALA A 156 4.26 -2.31 -25.92
N GLU A 157 5.41 -2.97 -25.72
CA GLU A 157 5.47 -4.43 -25.61
C GLU A 157 5.22 -4.94 -24.20
N LEU A 158 5.24 -4.05 -23.20
CA LEU A 158 4.97 -4.43 -21.81
C LEU A 158 3.49 -4.68 -21.56
N GLY A 159 3.19 -5.80 -20.94
CA GLY A 159 1.85 -6.12 -20.45
C GLY A 159 1.37 -5.18 -19.32
N PRO A 160 0.17 -5.43 -18.77
CA PRO A 160 -0.37 -4.62 -17.69
C PRO A 160 0.46 -4.76 -16.42
N ARG A 161 0.56 -3.69 -15.65
CA ARG A 161 1.24 -3.64 -14.35
C ARG A 161 0.68 -4.70 -13.41
N TYR A 162 1.55 -5.51 -12.82
CA TYR A 162 1.14 -6.61 -11.96
C TYR A 162 1.09 -6.18 -10.49
N ASP A 163 -0.11 -5.95 -9.98
CA ASP A 163 -0.35 -5.53 -8.59
C ASP A 163 -1.69 -6.10 -8.07
N PHE A 164 -1.96 -5.92 -6.78
CA PHE A 164 -3.11 -6.49 -6.10
C PHE A 164 -3.78 -5.50 -5.17
N ALA A 165 -5.08 -5.67 -5.01
CA ALA A 165 -5.88 -5.09 -3.93
C ALA A 165 -6.80 -6.14 -3.32
N VAL A 166 -7.39 -5.84 -2.18
CA VAL A 166 -8.50 -6.60 -1.62
C VAL A 166 -9.70 -5.69 -1.43
N ARG A 167 -10.89 -6.23 -1.76
CA ARG A 167 -12.17 -5.69 -1.37
C ARG A 167 -12.57 -6.35 -0.06
N VAL A 168 -12.90 -5.55 0.94
CA VAL A 168 -13.24 -6.00 2.29
C VAL A 168 -14.65 -5.56 2.65
N ARG A 169 -15.45 -6.45 3.20
CA ARG A 169 -16.72 -6.18 3.86
C ARG A 169 -16.69 -6.76 5.28
N GLY A 170 -17.52 -6.24 6.15
CA GLY A 170 -17.64 -6.71 7.53
C GLY A 170 -16.88 -5.86 8.57
N PRO A 171 -16.60 -6.41 9.76
CA PRO A 171 -16.12 -5.64 10.92
C PRO A 171 -14.80 -4.89 10.68
N LEU A 172 -13.95 -5.35 9.77
CA LEU A 172 -12.66 -4.71 9.48
C LEU A 172 -12.84 -3.35 8.80
N VAL A 173 -13.94 -3.15 8.06
CA VAL A 173 -14.22 -1.89 7.36
C VAL A 173 -14.24 -0.71 8.33
N ALA A 174 -14.80 -0.88 9.51
CA ALA A 174 -14.82 0.18 10.53
C ALA A 174 -13.41 0.63 10.96
N GLN A 175 -12.44 -0.30 11.04
CA GLN A 175 -11.04 0.05 11.34
C GLN A 175 -10.37 0.78 10.18
N ILE A 176 -10.67 0.37 8.94
CA ILE A 176 -10.16 1.01 7.73
C ILE A 176 -10.71 2.43 7.63
N ALA A 177 -12.02 2.62 7.81
CA ALA A 177 -12.71 3.90 7.80
C ALA A 177 -12.13 4.89 8.82
N LEU A 178 -12.00 4.45 10.07
CA LEU A 178 -11.38 5.28 11.13
C LEU A 178 -9.93 5.65 10.81
N THR A 179 -9.22 4.81 10.08
CA THR A 179 -7.83 5.10 9.67
C THR A 179 -7.79 6.24 8.67
N VAL A 180 -8.69 6.25 7.70
CA VAL A 180 -8.85 7.31 6.69
C VAL A 180 -9.33 8.60 7.36
N ASP A 181 -10.40 8.54 8.16
CA ASP A 181 -10.96 9.69 8.86
C ASP A 181 -9.94 10.37 9.80
N ARG A 182 -9.13 9.58 10.50
CA ARG A 182 -8.08 10.13 11.37
C ARG A 182 -7.06 10.93 10.57
N LEU A 183 -6.63 10.46 9.40
CA LEU A 183 -5.71 11.21 8.56
C LEU A 183 -6.38 12.48 8.03
N TRP A 184 -7.58 12.35 7.49
CA TRP A 184 -8.36 13.47 6.99
C TRP A 184 -8.51 14.59 8.02
N TRP A 185 -8.91 14.23 9.25
CA TRP A 185 -9.03 15.17 10.33
C TRP A 185 -7.71 15.82 10.74
N GLN A 186 -6.63 15.02 10.84
CA GLN A 186 -5.28 15.54 11.13
C GLN A 186 -4.78 16.54 10.09
N MET A 187 -5.18 16.39 8.85
CA MET A 187 -4.84 17.34 7.79
C MET A 187 -5.62 18.64 7.94
N GLY A 188 -6.92 18.58 8.27
CA GLY A 188 -7.77 19.75 8.51
C GLY A 188 -7.28 20.61 9.67
N VAL A 189 -7.00 20.00 10.83
CA VAL A 189 -6.47 20.73 11.99
C VAL A 189 -5.14 21.43 11.70
N ARG A 190 -4.27 20.82 10.90
CA ARG A 190 -2.99 21.43 10.51
C ARG A 190 -3.16 22.57 9.51
N ALA A 191 -4.17 22.54 8.68
CA ALA A 191 -4.51 23.65 7.79
C ALA A 191 -5.00 24.85 8.61
N GLY A 192 -5.97 24.66 9.52
CA GLY A 192 -6.51 25.73 10.36
C GLY A 192 -5.48 26.40 11.29
N VAL A 193 -4.50 25.66 11.81
CA VAL A 193 -3.39 26.25 12.61
C VAL A 193 -2.43 27.10 11.74
N ARG A 194 -2.43 26.92 10.41
CA ARG A 194 -1.56 27.70 9.50
C ARG A 194 -2.21 28.99 8.99
N GLU A 195 -3.53 29.05 8.96
CA GLU A 195 -4.27 30.24 8.49
C GLU A 195 -4.16 31.43 9.45
N VAL A 196 -3.77 31.19 10.70
CA VAL A 196 -3.53 32.26 11.69
C VAL A 196 -2.20 32.99 11.51
N GLY A 197 -1.35 32.59 10.57
CA GLY A 197 -0.04 33.22 10.48
C GLY A 197 0.79 33.01 9.24
N VAL A 198 0.28 33.19 8.00
CA VAL A 198 1.10 33.62 6.83
C VAL A 198 0.17 33.92 5.64
N THR A 199 0.15 35.15 5.23
CA THR A 199 -0.35 35.65 3.93
C THR A 199 0.46 35.07 2.77
N GLY A 200 -0.20 34.43 1.82
CA GLY A 200 0.41 34.03 0.54
C GLY A 200 -0.32 32.88 -0.16
N VAL A 201 -1.27 33.27 -1.01
CA VAL A 201 -1.85 32.52 -2.16
C VAL A 201 -1.91 30.99 -1.97
N ALA A 202 -2.95 30.55 -1.28
CA ALA A 202 -3.51 29.23 -1.44
C ALA A 202 -4.67 29.39 -2.44
N ALA A 203 -4.73 28.53 -3.47
CA ALA A 203 -5.94 28.43 -4.28
C ALA A 203 -7.11 28.14 -3.33
N ASP A 204 -8.16 28.94 -3.42
CA ASP A 204 -9.34 28.89 -2.56
C ASP A 204 -10.13 27.60 -2.80
N PHE A 205 -9.77 26.54 -2.11
CA PHE A 205 -10.72 25.47 -1.82
C PHE A 205 -11.43 25.84 -0.52
N PRO A 206 -12.75 25.77 -0.42
CA PRO A 206 -13.47 26.17 0.77
C PRO A 206 -13.00 25.34 1.95
N VAL A 207 -12.38 26.00 2.93
CA VAL A 207 -12.05 25.41 4.22
C VAL A 207 -13.34 25.25 4.98
N ILE A 208 -13.85 24.04 5.05
CA ILE A 208 -14.97 23.73 5.94
C ILE A 208 -14.44 23.81 7.36
N THR A 209 -14.68 24.94 8.03
CA THR A 209 -14.24 25.23 9.40
C THR A 209 -15.02 24.47 10.46
N ASP A 210 -16.11 23.81 10.07
CA ASP A 210 -16.96 23.03 10.99
C ASP A 210 -17.10 21.59 10.50
N THR A 211 -16.07 20.75 10.71
CA THR A 211 -16.30 19.32 10.72
C THR A 211 -16.55 18.87 12.15
N PRO A 212 -17.75 18.37 12.47
CA PRO A 212 -18.00 17.74 13.76
C PRO A 212 -16.94 16.67 13.99
N ARG A 213 -16.35 16.61 15.20
CA ARG A 213 -15.61 15.41 15.63
C ARG A 213 -16.44 14.20 15.26
N PRO A 214 -15.83 13.14 14.67
CA PRO A 214 -16.57 11.92 14.42
C PRO A 214 -17.21 11.49 15.75
N ARG A 215 -18.47 11.82 15.92
CA ARG A 215 -19.29 11.24 16.97
C ARG A 215 -19.44 9.80 16.52
N HIS A 216 -18.77 8.87 17.20
CA HIS A 216 -19.16 7.48 17.16
C HIS A 216 -20.61 7.41 17.68
N ARG A 217 -21.59 7.66 16.84
CA ARG A 217 -22.86 7.01 16.98
C ARG A 217 -22.54 5.54 16.81
N GLY A 218 -22.76 4.77 17.87
CA GLY A 218 -22.65 3.33 17.81
C GLY A 218 -23.26 2.85 16.50
N ALA A 219 -22.65 1.87 15.89
CA ALA A 219 -23.03 1.28 14.63
C ALA A 219 -24.47 0.71 14.70
N SER A 220 -25.47 1.59 14.69
CA SER A 220 -26.88 1.32 14.43
C SER A 220 -27.25 1.78 13.02
N GLY A 221 -26.29 1.72 12.09
CA GLY A 221 -26.59 1.67 10.67
C GLY A 221 -26.94 0.22 10.36
N ARG A 222 -28.06 -0.01 9.70
CA ARG A 222 -28.47 -1.32 9.16
C ARG A 222 -27.22 -2.04 8.67
N GLN A 223 -26.77 -3.06 9.42
CA GLN A 223 -25.86 -4.05 8.90
C GLN A 223 -26.57 -4.61 7.68
N SER A 224 -25.88 -4.61 6.53
CA SER A 224 -26.33 -5.33 5.37
C SER A 224 -26.84 -6.68 5.83
N GLU A 225 -28.05 -7.09 5.40
CA GLU A 225 -28.67 -8.39 5.73
C GLU A 225 -27.90 -9.59 5.16
N ARG A 226 -26.65 -9.35 4.73
CA ARG A 226 -25.76 -10.39 4.25
C ARG A 226 -25.27 -11.24 5.41
N ALA A 227 -25.23 -12.54 5.22
CA ALA A 227 -24.62 -13.47 6.18
C ALA A 227 -23.18 -12.95 6.54
N PRO A 228 -22.79 -13.02 7.82
CA PRO A 228 -21.45 -12.61 8.24
C PRO A 228 -20.41 -13.45 7.48
N GLY A 229 -19.38 -12.79 6.95
CA GLY A 229 -18.27 -13.45 6.29
C GLY A 229 -17.53 -14.39 7.26
N THR A 230 -16.71 -15.27 6.71
CA THR A 230 -15.98 -16.29 7.48
C THR A 230 -14.52 -15.91 7.74
N VAL A 231 -14.01 -14.91 7.06
CA VAL A 231 -12.59 -14.57 7.05
C VAL A 231 -12.16 -13.89 8.35
N LEU A 232 -11.12 -14.42 8.98
CA LEU A 232 -10.37 -13.73 10.02
C LEU A 232 -9.36 -12.79 9.35
N ALA A 233 -9.52 -11.48 9.53
CA ALA A 233 -8.66 -10.50 8.89
C ALA A 233 -8.22 -9.37 9.82
N SER A 234 -7.10 -8.72 9.52
CA SER A 234 -6.61 -7.55 10.25
C SER A 234 -6.06 -6.49 9.33
N LEU A 235 -6.19 -5.21 9.72
CA LEU A 235 -5.52 -4.08 9.10
C LEU A 235 -4.21 -3.82 9.83
N VAL A 236 -3.10 -3.95 9.15
CA VAL A 236 -1.76 -3.68 9.68
C VAL A 236 -1.26 -2.35 9.12
N LEU A 237 -1.20 -1.37 9.99
CA LEU A 237 -0.77 -0.02 9.63
C LEU A 237 0.68 0.21 9.97
N ARG A 238 1.40 0.84 9.08
CA ARG A 238 2.69 1.42 9.36
C ARG A 238 2.63 2.93 9.33
N ASP A 239 3.14 3.52 10.40
CA ASP A 239 3.37 4.96 10.49
C ASP A 239 4.86 5.25 10.79
N ASN A 240 5.23 6.53 10.64
CA ASN A 240 6.63 6.93 10.77
C ASN A 240 7.09 7.12 12.23
N VAL A 241 6.26 6.79 13.23
CA VAL A 241 6.57 7.09 14.64
C VAL A 241 6.48 5.86 15.53
N ARG A 242 5.30 5.26 15.68
CA ARG A 242 5.03 4.20 16.67
C ARG A 242 4.95 2.80 16.07
N ASN A 243 4.49 2.68 14.83
CA ASN A 243 4.20 1.40 14.17
C ASN A 243 5.17 1.08 13.02
N ARG A 244 6.40 1.58 13.08
CA ARG A 244 7.38 1.47 11.98
C ARG A 244 7.62 0.06 11.47
N ARG A 245 7.54 -0.93 12.35
CA ARG A 245 7.82 -2.34 12.05
C ARG A 245 6.58 -3.22 12.15
N ALA A 246 5.39 -2.65 12.12
CA ALA A 246 4.19 -3.46 12.30
C ALA A 246 4.05 -4.48 11.18
N ILE A 247 4.17 -4.07 9.93
CA ILE A 247 4.08 -4.94 8.75
C ILE A 247 5.24 -5.96 8.75
N GLU A 248 6.49 -5.52 8.98
CA GLU A 248 7.64 -6.42 9.10
C GLU A 248 7.42 -7.50 10.17
N ARG A 249 6.87 -7.13 11.34
CA ARG A 249 6.58 -8.08 12.42
C ARG A 249 5.54 -9.12 12.02
N GLU A 250 4.53 -8.75 11.24
CA GLU A 250 3.55 -9.72 10.73
C GLU A 250 4.20 -10.71 9.76
N TYR A 251 5.03 -10.23 8.84
CA TYR A 251 5.82 -11.12 7.99
C TYR A 251 6.72 -12.06 8.83
N LEU A 252 7.45 -11.53 9.82
CA LEU A 252 8.34 -12.33 10.66
C LEU A 252 7.57 -13.39 11.48
N ARG A 253 6.35 -13.09 11.92
CA ARG A 253 5.48 -14.07 12.59
C ARG A 253 5.06 -15.18 11.62
N ALA A 254 4.57 -14.82 10.44
CA ALA A 254 4.17 -15.77 9.42
C ALA A 254 5.34 -16.66 8.99
N LEU A 255 6.51 -16.08 8.72
CA LEU A 255 7.74 -16.83 8.43
C LEU A 255 8.14 -17.76 9.59
N GLY A 256 7.97 -17.31 10.84
CA GLY A 256 8.28 -18.13 12.02
C GLY A 256 7.39 -19.36 12.16
N THR A 257 6.15 -19.31 11.67
CA THR A 257 5.17 -20.39 11.74
C THR A 257 5.04 -21.22 10.46
N ALA A 258 5.67 -20.79 9.37
CA ALA A 258 5.68 -21.48 8.08
C ALA A 258 6.16 -22.93 8.19
N ARG A 259 5.45 -23.86 7.53
CA ARG A 259 5.72 -25.32 7.56
C ARG A 259 6.00 -25.91 6.19
N HIS A 260 5.36 -25.41 5.13
CA HIS A 260 5.44 -25.99 3.80
C HIS A 260 6.04 -25.02 2.81
N GLU A 261 5.41 -23.85 2.63
CA GLU A 261 5.80 -22.93 1.60
C GLU A 261 5.57 -21.47 1.96
N VAL A 262 6.43 -20.62 1.43
CA VAL A 262 6.31 -19.16 1.44
C VAL A 262 6.49 -18.65 0.02
N ILE A 263 5.55 -17.86 -0.48
CA ILE A 263 5.70 -17.09 -1.72
C ILE A 263 5.57 -15.61 -1.39
N ILE A 264 6.58 -14.83 -1.77
CA ILE A 264 6.58 -13.37 -1.58
C ILE A 264 6.74 -12.71 -2.95
N ALA A 265 5.79 -11.87 -3.34
CA ALA A 265 5.94 -10.98 -4.49
C ALA A 265 6.14 -9.55 -3.99
N ASN A 266 7.24 -8.92 -4.39
CA ASN A 266 7.59 -7.60 -3.91
C ASN A 266 8.35 -6.80 -4.97
N ALA A 267 7.85 -5.60 -5.30
CA ALA A 267 8.45 -4.74 -6.31
C ALA A 267 9.89 -4.33 -5.95
N TYR A 268 10.11 -3.92 -4.69
CA TYR A 268 11.42 -3.51 -4.19
C TYR A 268 11.73 -4.27 -2.90
N PHE A 269 12.71 -5.17 -2.98
CA PHE A 269 13.05 -6.07 -1.89
C PHE A 269 14.46 -5.78 -1.36
N LEU A 270 14.52 -5.03 -0.27
CA LEU A 270 15.76 -4.68 0.44
C LEU A 270 15.55 -4.87 1.95
N PRO A 271 15.37 -6.10 2.42
CA PRO A 271 15.05 -6.39 3.81
C PRO A 271 16.21 -6.14 4.74
N GLY A 272 15.89 -5.85 6.01
CA GLY A 272 16.87 -5.84 7.07
C GLY A 272 17.36 -7.24 7.46
N VAL A 273 18.46 -7.29 8.23
CA VAL A 273 19.13 -8.54 8.64
C VAL A 273 18.18 -9.55 9.32
N ARG A 274 17.20 -9.05 10.10
CA ARG A 274 16.23 -9.94 10.78
C ARG A 274 15.33 -10.69 9.79
N PHE A 275 14.91 -10.02 8.75
CA PHE A 275 14.07 -10.62 7.71
C PHE A 275 14.87 -11.65 6.90
N MET A 276 16.11 -11.34 6.51
CA MET A 276 17.01 -12.29 5.85
C MET A 276 17.23 -13.56 6.70
N ARG A 277 17.49 -13.38 7.99
CA ARG A 277 17.64 -14.52 8.93
C ARG A 277 16.35 -15.34 9.05
N ALA A 278 15.17 -14.72 8.97
CA ALA A 278 13.90 -15.44 9.02
C ALA A 278 13.67 -16.28 7.76
N LEU A 279 14.01 -15.78 6.56
CA LEU A 279 13.97 -16.56 5.31
C LEU A 279 14.93 -17.76 5.36
N ALA A 280 16.18 -17.52 5.78
CA ALA A 280 17.15 -18.60 5.95
C ALA A 280 16.69 -19.64 7.00
N ALA A 281 16.02 -19.21 8.07
CA ALA A 281 15.43 -20.10 9.06
C ALA A 281 14.28 -20.94 8.49
N CYS A 282 13.44 -20.39 7.61
CA CYS A 282 12.43 -21.15 6.88
C CYS A 282 13.09 -22.28 6.07
N ARG A 283 14.12 -21.96 5.28
CA ARG A 283 14.84 -22.94 4.47
C ARG A 283 15.47 -24.05 5.31
N ARG A 284 16.10 -23.71 6.46
CA ARG A 284 16.66 -24.71 7.38
C ARG A 284 15.61 -25.65 7.98
N ARG A 285 14.36 -25.21 8.10
CA ARG A 285 13.22 -26.05 8.51
C ARG A 285 12.63 -26.89 7.37
N GLY A 286 13.17 -26.80 6.14
CA GLY A 286 12.64 -27.49 4.97
C GLY A 286 11.49 -26.76 4.27
N VAL A 287 11.13 -25.55 4.71
CA VAL A 287 10.07 -24.75 4.06
C VAL A 287 10.56 -24.27 2.70
N ARG A 288 9.79 -24.49 1.64
CA ARG A 288 10.07 -23.92 0.32
C ARG A 288 9.86 -22.41 0.34
N VAL A 289 10.82 -21.61 -0.12
CA VAL A 289 10.71 -20.15 -0.17
C VAL A 289 10.92 -19.68 -1.59
N ARG A 290 9.88 -19.10 -2.19
CA ARG A 290 9.87 -18.53 -3.54
C ARG A 290 9.72 -17.01 -3.46
N MET A 291 10.56 -16.29 -4.20
CA MET A 291 10.52 -14.83 -4.29
C MET A 291 10.23 -14.42 -5.73
N LEU A 292 9.13 -13.72 -5.97
CA LEU A 292 8.83 -13.08 -7.26
C LEU A 292 9.21 -11.60 -7.15
N LEU A 293 10.23 -11.20 -7.88
CA LEU A 293 10.83 -9.86 -7.81
C LEU A 293 10.76 -9.16 -9.15
N GLN A 294 10.90 -7.83 -9.13
CA GLN A 294 10.88 -7.00 -10.35
C GLN A 294 12.07 -7.33 -11.27
N GLY A 295 11.78 -7.85 -12.46
CA GLY A 295 12.78 -8.13 -13.50
C GLY A 295 13.05 -6.94 -14.42
N GLN A 296 12.03 -6.12 -14.70
CA GLN A 296 12.14 -4.88 -15.48
C GLN A 296 12.81 -3.77 -14.68
N VAL A 297 13.64 -2.95 -15.32
CA VAL A 297 14.39 -1.88 -14.64
C VAL A 297 13.56 -0.59 -14.61
N GLU A 298 12.74 -0.41 -13.61
CA GLU A 298 11.99 0.84 -13.39
C GLU A 298 12.86 1.88 -12.66
N TYR A 299 13.46 1.50 -11.54
CA TYR A 299 14.36 2.34 -10.75
C TYR A 299 15.73 1.66 -10.61
N ARG A 300 16.70 2.12 -11.37
CA ARG A 300 18.05 1.49 -11.47
C ARG A 300 18.69 1.24 -10.10
N LEU A 301 18.64 2.23 -9.20
CA LEU A 301 19.28 2.11 -7.90
C LEU A 301 18.66 0.97 -7.06
N GLN A 302 17.32 0.90 -6.99
CA GLN A 302 16.61 -0.13 -6.24
C GLN A 302 16.81 -1.51 -6.90
N HIS A 303 16.76 -1.58 -8.22
CA HIS A 303 16.96 -2.81 -8.97
C HIS A 303 18.33 -3.43 -8.68
N TYR A 304 19.42 -2.68 -8.86
CA TYR A 304 20.77 -3.19 -8.60
C TYR A 304 21.02 -3.47 -7.12
N ALA A 305 20.48 -2.64 -6.21
CA ALA A 305 20.58 -2.88 -4.77
C ALA A 305 19.87 -4.19 -4.37
N THR A 306 18.70 -4.50 -4.92
CA THR A 306 17.99 -5.78 -4.69
C THR A 306 18.83 -6.95 -5.20
N ARG A 307 19.42 -6.87 -6.39
CA ARG A 307 20.24 -7.92 -6.97
C ARG A 307 21.51 -8.24 -6.16
N SER A 308 22.03 -7.28 -5.41
CA SER A 308 23.16 -7.52 -4.51
C SER A 308 22.87 -8.56 -3.43
N LEU A 309 21.59 -8.75 -3.08
CA LEU A 309 21.14 -9.70 -2.07
C LEU A 309 20.92 -11.12 -2.63
N TYR A 310 20.85 -11.28 -3.96
CA TYR A 310 20.56 -12.56 -4.60
C TYR A 310 21.55 -13.63 -4.21
N HIS A 311 22.83 -13.30 -4.16
CA HIS A 311 23.86 -14.25 -3.77
C HIS A 311 23.59 -14.90 -2.38
N MET A 312 23.18 -14.09 -1.39
CA MET A 312 22.86 -14.60 -0.06
C MET A 312 21.58 -15.43 -0.06
N LEU A 313 20.53 -14.96 -0.74
CA LEU A 313 19.25 -15.65 -0.82
C LEU A 313 19.38 -17.01 -1.51
N LEU A 314 20.06 -17.06 -2.66
CA LEU A 314 20.29 -18.28 -3.43
C LEU A 314 21.15 -19.27 -2.65
N ARG A 315 22.23 -18.80 -1.99
CA ARG A 315 23.07 -19.64 -1.12
C ARG A 315 22.25 -20.25 0.03
N ASP A 316 21.30 -19.52 0.60
CA ASP A 316 20.43 -20.01 1.66
C ASP A 316 19.27 -20.87 1.11
N GLY A 317 19.25 -21.16 -0.21
CA GLY A 317 18.28 -22.04 -0.88
C GLY A 317 16.93 -21.38 -1.18
N VAL A 318 16.83 -20.05 -1.16
CA VAL A 318 15.65 -19.32 -1.61
C VAL A 318 15.58 -19.33 -3.13
N GLU A 319 14.44 -19.67 -3.69
CA GLU A 319 14.18 -19.62 -5.12
C GLU A 319 13.81 -18.19 -5.53
N ILE A 320 14.49 -17.62 -6.53
CA ILE A 320 14.24 -16.25 -7.02
C ILE A 320 13.75 -16.31 -8.45
N TYR A 321 12.68 -15.59 -8.72
CA TYR A 321 12.07 -15.43 -10.04
C TYR A 321 11.96 -13.95 -10.37
N GLU A 322 12.49 -13.52 -11.51
CA GLU A 322 12.38 -12.16 -12.01
C GLU A 322 11.17 -12.06 -12.95
N TYR A 323 10.15 -11.30 -12.55
CA TYR A 323 8.97 -11.03 -13.36
C TYR A 323 9.34 -10.13 -14.53
N THR A 324 9.08 -10.58 -15.76
CA THR A 324 9.55 -9.92 -16.98
C THR A 324 8.45 -9.48 -17.95
N ALA A 325 7.23 -9.97 -17.78
CA ALA A 325 6.13 -9.66 -18.70
C ALA A 325 5.67 -8.19 -18.61
N SER A 326 5.90 -7.54 -17.46
CA SER A 326 5.55 -6.14 -17.21
C SER A 326 6.26 -5.63 -15.96
N PHE A 327 5.85 -4.46 -15.46
CA PHE A 327 6.29 -3.97 -14.16
C PHE A 327 5.56 -4.70 -13.03
N LEU A 328 6.32 -5.39 -12.18
CA LEU A 328 5.82 -5.95 -10.92
C LEU A 328 5.70 -4.81 -9.90
N HIS A 329 4.49 -4.47 -9.50
CA HIS A 329 4.26 -3.51 -8.43
C HIS A 329 3.63 -4.14 -7.18
N ALA A 330 3.48 -5.46 -7.13
CA ALA A 330 2.89 -6.21 -6.03
C ALA A 330 3.68 -6.08 -4.71
N LYS A 331 2.96 -6.08 -3.59
CA LYS A 331 3.48 -6.15 -2.23
C LYS A 331 2.61 -7.13 -1.45
N VAL A 332 2.77 -8.41 -1.78
CA VAL A 332 1.93 -9.49 -1.30
C VAL A 332 2.75 -10.68 -0.87
N ALA A 333 2.19 -11.50 0.00
CA ALA A 333 2.77 -12.79 0.33
C ALA A 333 1.71 -13.79 0.75
N VAL A 334 2.02 -15.06 0.53
CA VAL A 334 1.26 -16.21 0.99
C VAL A 334 2.18 -17.11 1.79
N VAL A 335 1.68 -17.63 2.90
CA VAL A 335 2.39 -18.61 3.73
C VAL A 335 1.48 -19.80 4.00
N ASP A 336 1.96 -20.95 3.60
CA ASP A 336 1.18 -22.19 3.58
C ASP A 336 -0.18 -21.95 2.84
N ASP A 337 -1.26 -22.60 3.27
CA ASP A 337 -2.57 -22.47 2.62
C ASP A 337 -3.54 -21.58 3.41
N ARG A 338 -3.06 -20.76 4.33
CA ARG A 338 -3.94 -20.09 5.30
C ARG A 338 -3.62 -18.65 5.61
N TRP A 339 -2.46 -18.16 5.28
CA TRP A 339 -2.06 -16.79 5.58
C TRP A 339 -1.74 -16.05 4.30
N ALA A 340 -2.39 -14.93 4.10
CA ALA A 340 -2.12 -14.03 2.98
C ALA A 340 -2.00 -12.58 3.46
N THR A 341 -1.16 -11.79 2.81
CA THR A 341 -1.14 -10.34 2.99
C THR A 341 -1.13 -9.63 1.66
N VAL A 342 -1.95 -8.59 1.55
CA VAL A 342 -2.04 -7.68 0.39
C VAL A 342 -1.98 -6.25 0.90
N GLY A 343 -1.14 -5.42 0.27
CA GLY A 343 -1.05 -4.02 0.70
C GLY A 343 -0.11 -3.16 -0.12
N SER A 344 0.27 -2.05 0.47
CA SER A 344 1.06 -1.02 -0.18
C SER A 344 2.55 -1.04 0.20
N SER A 345 2.95 -1.86 1.19
CA SER A 345 4.28 -1.77 1.80
C SER A 345 5.31 -2.64 1.12
N ASN A 346 6.29 -2.03 0.46
CA ASN A 346 7.50 -2.74 0.07
C ASN A 346 8.31 -3.18 1.31
N ILE A 347 9.09 -4.25 1.12
CA ILE A 347 10.07 -4.72 2.11
C ILE A 347 11.40 -4.03 1.81
N ASP A 348 11.44 -2.73 2.04
CA ASP A 348 12.61 -1.87 1.79
C ASP A 348 12.77 -0.79 2.88
N PRO A 349 13.99 -0.24 3.08
CA PRO A 349 14.25 0.75 4.12
C PRO A 349 13.50 2.07 3.89
N PHE A 350 13.29 2.50 2.66
CA PHE A 350 12.63 3.79 2.35
C PHE A 350 11.15 3.70 2.69
N SER A 351 10.49 2.63 2.26
CA SER A 351 9.14 2.33 2.71
C SER A 351 9.08 2.26 4.24
N LEU A 352 10.03 1.58 4.89
CA LEU A 352 10.06 1.43 6.35
C LEU A 352 10.29 2.76 7.10
N LEU A 353 10.90 3.75 6.50
CA LEU A 353 11.31 4.98 7.20
C LEU A 353 10.40 6.18 6.92
N LEU A 354 9.81 6.25 5.73
CA LEU A 354 9.26 7.50 5.20
C LEU A 354 7.79 7.42 4.78
N ALA A 355 7.22 6.23 4.61
CA ALA A 355 5.87 6.09 4.09
C ALA A 355 4.84 5.68 5.16
N ARG A 356 3.60 6.18 5.02
CA ARG A 356 2.42 5.62 5.67
C ARG A 356 1.88 4.51 4.77
N GLU A 357 1.84 3.30 5.29
CA GLU A 357 1.44 2.10 4.57
C GLU A 357 0.29 1.39 5.26
N ALA A 358 -0.40 0.56 4.50
CA ALA A 358 -1.45 -0.31 4.99
C ALA A 358 -1.41 -1.65 4.28
N ASN A 359 -1.47 -2.73 5.05
CA ASN A 359 -1.66 -4.08 4.55
C ASN A 359 -2.89 -4.71 5.22
N VAL A 360 -3.67 -5.44 4.47
CA VAL A 360 -4.62 -6.40 5.01
C VAL A 360 -3.90 -7.73 5.14
N VAL A 361 -4.09 -8.38 6.27
CA VAL A 361 -3.66 -9.76 6.51
C VAL A 361 -4.93 -10.59 6.70
N ALA A 362 -5.05 -11.68 5.96
CA ALA A 362 -6.15 -12.62 6.04
C ALA A 362 -5.63 -14.00 6.47
N TRP A 363 -6.36 -14.64 7.36
CA TRP A 363 -6.16 -16.04 7.74
C TRP A 363 -7.33 -16.84 7.18
N ASP A 364 -7.22 -17.20 5.91
CA ASP A 364 -8.28 -17.86 5.17
C ASP A 364 -7.70 -18.67 4.00
N ALA A 365 -8.22 -19.88 3.79
CA ALA A 365 -7.68 -20.78 2.77
C ALA A 365 -8.07 -20.35 1.34
N GLU A 366 -9.24 -19.77 1.14
CA GLU A 366 -9.68 -19.34 -0.18
C GLU A 366 -8.89 -18.12 -0.64
N VAL A 367 -8.76 -17.10 0.22
CA VAL A 367 -7.94 -15.90 -0.06
C VAL A 367 -6.47 -16.30 -0.30
N ALA A 368 -5.90 -17.17 0.53
CA ALA A 368 -4.54 -17.64 0.37
C ALA A 368 -4.37 -18.45 -0.92
N GLY A 369 -5.32 -19.33 -1.22
CA GLY A 369 -5.31 -20.17 -2.43
C GLY A 369 -5.42 -19.35 -3.72
N ARG A 370 -6.31 -18.36 -3.77
CA ARG A 370 -6.43 -17.45 -4.92
C ARG A 370 -5.15 -16.64 -5.15
N LEU A 371 -4.56 -16.09 -4.08
CA LEU A 371 -3.30 -15.36 -4.19
C LEU A 371 -2.15 -16.27 -4.60
N ARG A 372 -2.07 -17.49 -4.03
CA ARG A 372 -1.08 -18.49 -4.42
C ARG A 372 -1.19 -18.82 -5.91
N GLY A 373 -2.37 -19.16 -6.40
CA GLY A 373 -2.58 -19.51 -7.81
C GLY A 373 -2.18 -18.39 -8.76
N ALA A 374 -2.49 -17.11 -8.41
CA ALA A 374 -2.07 -15.98 -9.21
C ALA A 374 -0.53 -15.82 -9.22
N LEU A 375 0.14 -16.00 -8.07
CA LEU A 375 1.60 -15.90 -7.99
C LEU A 375 2.31 -17.06 -8.68
N GLU A 376 1.79 -18.28 -8.58
CA GLU A 376 2.30 -19.46 -9.29
C GLU A 376 2.19 -19.28 -10.80
N HIS A 377 1.02 -18.85 -11.28
CA HIS A 377 0.84 -18.53 -12.69
C HIS A 377 1.86 -17.49 -13.17
N ALA A 378 2.10 -16.43 -12.40
CA ALA A 378 3.08 -15.42 -12.74
C ALA A 378 4.52 -15.95 -12.73
N ILE A 379 4.86 -16.86 -11.81
CA ILE A 379 6.16 -17.53 -11.74
C ILE A 379 6.35 -18.44 -12.95
N ASP A 380 5.35 -19.23 -13.31
CA ASP A 380 5.47 -20.27 -14.33
C ASP A 380 5.46 -19.70 -15.76
N TYR A 381 4.68 -18.64 -16.01
CA TYR A 381 4.46 -18.11 -17.37
C TYR A 381 5.09 -16.73 -17.63
N HIS A 382 5.38 -15.95 -16.60
CA HIS A 382 5.75 -14.54 -16.73
C HIS A 382 7.04 -14.14 -16.02
N ALA A 383 7.77 -15.12 -15.47
CA ALA A 383 9.02 -14.86 -14.77
C ALA A 383 10.15 -15.78 -15.22
N ARG A 384 11.37 -15.33 -14.99
CA ARG A 384 12.59 -16.10 -15.28
C ARG A 384 13.26 -16.51 -13.97
N PRO A 385 13.60 -17.79 -13.79
CA PRO A 385 14.33 -18.24 -12.62
C PRO A 385 15.76 -17.66 -12.62
N VAL A 386 16.21 -17.24 -11.44
CA VAL A 386 17.60 -16.81 -11.24
C VAL A 386 18.40 -18.00 -10.70
N LEU A 387 19.22 -18.59 -11.57
CA LEU A 387 20.05 -19.73 -11.21
C LEU A 387 21.31 -19.26 -10.46
N ALA A 388 21.68 -19.97 -9.39
CA ALA A 388 22.82 -19.63 -8.53
C ALA A 388 24.13 -19.57 -9.34
N ASP A 389 24.39 -20.59 -10.18
CA ASP A 389 25.60 -20.66 -11.01
C ASP A 389 25.67 -19.56 -12.05
N ALA A 390 24.56 -19.29 -12.74
CA ALA A 390 24.48 -18.19 -13.70
C ALA A 390 24.68 -16.83 -13.04
N HIS A 391 24.13 -16.64 -11.83
CA HIS A 391 24.33 -15.40 -11.07
C HIS A 391 25.78 -15.26 -10.57
N ALA A 392 26.41 -16.34 -10.15
CA ALA A 392 27.82 -16.36 -9.72
C ALA A 392 28.79 -16.13 -10.90
N ALA A 393 28.47 -16.61 -12.10
CA ALA A 393 29.28 -16.44 -13.31
C ALA A 393 29.19 -15.03 -13.91
N ARG A 394 28.36 -14.14 -13.40
CA ARG A 394 28.26 -12.74 -13.87
C ARG A 394 29.61 -12.03 -13.75
N ARG A 395 29.93 -11.23 -14.75
CA ARG A 395 31.19 -10.45 -14.80
C ARG A 395 31.30 -9.58 -13.55
N TRP A 396 32.50 -9.49 -12.99
CA TRP A 396 32.74 -8.86 -11.68
C TRP A 396 32.26 -7.40 -11.57
N TRP A 397 32.27 -6.62 -12.67
CA TRP A 397 31.80 -5.23 -12.65
C TRP A 397 30.28 -5.10 -12.43
N TRP A 398 29.46 -6.03 -12.93
CA TRP A 398 28.05 -6.06 -12.63
C TRP A 398 27.80 -6.33 -11.13
N ARG A 399 28.58 -7.21 -10.54
CA ARG A 399 28.54 -7.48 -9.10
C ARG A 399 29.00 -6.28 -8.30
N ALA A 400 30.02 -5.55 -8.77
CA ALA A 400 30.46 -4.29 -8.18
C ALA A 400 29.38 -3.21 -8.26
N THR A 401 28.67 -3.09 -9.40
CA THR A 401 27.55 -2.16 -9.57
C THR A 401 26.42 -2.48 -8.59
N ASP A 402 26.03 -3.75 -8.47
CA ASP A 402 25.00 -4.21 -7.51
C ASP A 402 25.42 -3.85 -6.07
N TRP A 403 26.67 -4.11 -5.70
CA TRP A 403 27.21 -3.79 -4.38
C TRP A 403 27.26 -2.28 -4.11
N CYS A 404 27.73 -1.48 -5.05
CA CYS A 404 27.76 -0.02 -4.94
C CYS A 404 26.34 0.54 -4.75
N ALA A 405 25.36 0.08 -5.54
CA ALA A 405 23.97 0.48 -5.40
C ALA A 405 23.43 0.17 -3.99
N TYR A 406 23.73 -1.02 -3.49
CA TYR A 406 23.36 -1.40 -2.13
C TYR A 406 23.99 -0.49 -1.07
N GLN A 407 25.31 -0.18 -1.19
CA GLN A 407 25.97 0.71 -0.24
C GLN A 407 25.41 2.14 -0.28
N ILE A 408 25.06 2.66 -1.45
CA ILE A 408 24.42 3.98 -1.61
C ILE A 408 23.08 4.00 -0.86
N VAL A 409 22.23 2.97 -1.08
CA VAL A 409 20.96 2.85 -0.35
C VAL A 409 21.19 2.78 1.16
N ARG A 410 22.12 1.94 1.60
CA ARG A 410 22.49 1.78 3.01
C ARG A 410 22.98 3.07 3.63
N LEU A 411 23.83 3.81 2.94
CA LEU A 411 24.34 5.11 3.37
C LEU A 411 23.19 6.13 3.51
N GLY A 412 22.28 6.17 2.54
CA GLY A 412 21.08 7.02 2.61
C GLY A 412 20.23 6.71 3.86
N VAL A 413 20.10 5.44 4.23
CA VAL A 413 19.41 5.01 5.47
C VAL A 413 20.16 5.50 6.72
N ILE A 414 21.49 5.37 6.75
CA ILE A 414 22.35 5.82 7.86
C ILE A 414 22.24 7.34 8.05
N ILE A 415 22.39 8.11 6.97
CA ILE A 415 22.29 9.58 6.99
C ILE A 415 20.90 10.04 7.43
N SER A 416 19.86 9.26 7.12
CA SER A 416 18.51 9.51 7.62
C SER A 416 18.39 9.41 9.16
N GLY A 417 19.49 9.03 9.86
CA GLY A 417 19.61 8.99 11.31
C GLY A 417 18.93 7.79 11.97
N ARG A 418 18.82 6.65 11.26
CA ARG A 418 18.06 5.47 11.73
C ARG A 418 18.81 4.15 11.55
N ALA A 419 20.14 4.19 11.50
CA ALA A 419 21.03 3.06 11.22
C ALA A 419 21.01 1.93 12.25
N ALA A 420 20.54 2.13 13.46
CA ALA A 420 20.68 1.17 14.56
C ALA A 420 19.97 -0.19 14.34
N HIS A 421 19.35 -0.43 13.17
CA HIS A 421 18.49 -1.58 12.96
C HIS A 421 18.54 -2.22 11.56
N TYR A 422 19.48 -1.78 10.70
CA TYR A 422 19.75 -2.38 9.38
C TYR A 422 21.09 -3.07 9.31
#